data_ef540095c9f83bf7793787a9ced97f25
#
_entry.id   ef540095c9f83bf7793787a9ced97f25
#
_cell.length_a   1.000
_cell.length_b   1.000
_cell.length_c   1.000
_cell.angle_alpha   90.00
_cell.angle_beta   90.00
_cell.angle_gamma   90.00
#
_symmetry.space_group_name_H-M   'P 1'
#
loop_
_entity.id
_entity.type
_entity.pdbx_description
1 polymer ?
#
loop_
_entity_poly.entity_id
_entity_poly.type
_entity_poly.pdbx_seq_one_letter_code
_entity_poly.pdbx_strand_id
1 'polypeptide(L)'
;MEDILGIVGIAKGTLYYHFPSKEQILKALVLRIVHQVEQQAREIATSSAPAADKLAAIMSAMRLVDTETELVDQFHAPGNAEFHLLSITAMIEHLTPVLAEVITQGVAEGAFTTERPHDVIELLLSASGILLDQDIMKPSPAELARRQETLIWASETLLGAAPGSLGFLTKAEP
;
A
#
# COMPACT_ATOMS: atom_id res chain seq x y z
N MET A 1 -3.07 26.62 -1.90
CA MET A 1 -2.82 26.92 -3.34
C MET A 1 -1.73 27.97 -3.52
N GLU A 2 -1.79 29.11 -2.83
CA GLU A 2 -0.74 30.14 -2.90
C GLU A 2 0.61 29.62 -2.43
N ASP A 3 0.64 28.76 -1.42
CA ASP A 3 1.84 28.10 -0.91
C ASP A 3 2.50 27.21 -1.97
N ILE A 4 1.71 26.43 -2.73
CA ILE A 4 2.20 25.59 -3.84
C ILE A 4 2.85 26.43 -4.91
N LEU A 5 2.22 27.56 -5.29
CA LEU A 5 2.77 28.48 -6.30
C LEU A 5 4.09 29.11 -5.84
N GLY A 6 4.18 29.44 -4.53
CA GLY A 6 5.41 29.97 -3.92
C GLY A 6 6.57 28.99 -3.93
N ILE A 7 6.31 27.70 -3.65
CA ILE A 7 7.33 26.64 -3.62
C ILE A 7 7.80 26.27 -5.04
N VAL A 8 6.86 26.13 -5.99
CA VAL A 8 7.15 25.63 -7.36
C VAL A 8 7.64 26.75 -8.28
N GLY A 9 7.40 28.01 -7.93
CA GLY A 9 7.85 29.18 -8.71
C GLY A 9 7.19 29.32 -10.08
N ILE A 10 6.00 28.74 -10.29
CA ILE A 10 5.24 28.84 -11.55
C ILE A 10 4.09 29.83 -11.43
N ALA A 11 3.70 30.43 -12.57
CA ALA A 11 2.55 31.32 -12.60
C ALA A 11 1.23 30.57 -12.31
N LYS A 12 0.31 31.20 -11.58
CA LYS A 12 -1.01 30.64 -11.25
C LYS A 12 -1.76 30.13 -12.49
N GLY A 13 -1.68 30.85 -13.61
CA GLY A 13 -2.30 30.46 -14.89
C GLY A 13 -1.73 29.14 -15.43
N THR A 14 -0.41 28.92 -15.30
CA THR A 14 0.24 27.69 -15.76
C THR A 14 -0.24 26.49 -14.94
N LEU A 15 -0.35 26.62 -13.60
CA LEU A 15 -0.85 25.56 -12.75
C LEU A 15 -2.29 25.19 -13.10
N TYR A 16 -3.18 26.19 -13.25
CA TYR A 16 -4.59 25.96 -13.57
C TYR A 16 -4.82 25.49 -15.02
N TYR A 17 -3.88 25.72 -15.92
CA TYR A 17 -3.91 25.14 -17.27
C TYR A 17 -3.75 23.60 -17.21
N HIS A 18 -2.86 23.11 -16.35
CA HIS A 18 -2.61 21.66 -16.19
C HIS A 18 -3.54 20.99 -15.20
N PHE A 19 -3.95 21.72 -14.15
CA PHE A 19 -4.80 21.20 -13.07
C PHE A 19 -5.97 22.16 -12.83
N PRO A 20 -7.15 21.88 -13.40
CA PRO A 20 -8.33 22.75 -13.29
C PRO A 20 -8.79 23.04 -11.87
N SER A 21 -8.44 22.16 -10.90
CA SER A 21 -8.83 22.31 -9.50
C SER A 21 -7.78 21.76 -8.54
N LYS A 22 -7.90 22.09 -7.23
CA LYS A 22 -7.06 21.53 -6.16
C LYS A 22 -7.20 20.01 -6.06
N GLU A 23 -8.40 19.51 -6.26
CA GLU A 23 -8.72 18.08 -6.23
C GLU A 23 -7.96 17.33 -7.33
N GLN A 24 -7.83 17.90 -8.53
CA GLN A 24 -7.05 17.33 -9.62
C GLN A 24 -5.54 17.24 -9.29
N ILE A 25 -5.02 18.22 -8.57
CA ILE A 25 -3.62 18.19 -8.10
C ILE A 25 -3.45 17.06 -7.07
N LEU A 26 -4.34 16.99 -6.08
CA LEU A 26 -4.28 15.94 -5.04
C LEU A 26 -4.40 14.54 -5.66
N LYS A 27 -5.32 14.35 -6.60
CA LYS A 27 -5.46 13.09 -7.33
C LYS A 27 -4.17 12.72 -8.07
N ALA A 28 -3.55 13.67 -8.77
CA ALA A 28 -2.30 13.44 -9.48
C ALA A 28 -1.15 13.08 -8.53
N LEU A 29 -1.10 13.69 -7.34
CA LEU A 29 -0.11 13.37 -6.31
C LEU A 29 -0.31 11.96 -5.75
N VAL A 30 -1.55 11.59 -5.42
CA VAL A 30 -1.88 10.21 -4.98
C VAL A 30 -1.41 9.19 -6.01
N LEU A 31 -1.80 9.35 -7.27
CA LEU A 31 -1.44 8.42 -8.34
C LEU A 31 0.09 8.36 -8.56
N ARG A 32 0.79 9.48 -8.42
CA ARG A 32 2.25 9.51 -8.51
C ARG A 32 2.90 8.68 -7.41
N ILE A 33 2.44 8.80 -6.16
CA ILE A 33 2.95 8.01 -5.04
C ILE A 33 2.68 6.53 -5.27
N VAL A 34 1.46 6.17 -5.66
CA VAL A 34 1.09 4.79 -5.97
C VAL A 34 1.99 4.20 -7.06
N HIS A 35 2.24 4.94 -8.15
CA HIS A 35 3.15 4.49 -9.21
C HIS A 35 4.60 4.31 -8.73
N GLN A 36 5.10 5.18 -7.85
CA GLN A 36 6.43 5.01 -7.27
C GLN A 36 6.53 3.73 -6.44
N VAL A 37 5.53 3.45 -5.61
CA VAL A 37 5.45 2.20 -4.83
C VAL A 37 5.35 0.98 -5.75
N GLU A 38 4.51 1.04 -6.79
CA GLU A 38 4.40 -0.03 -7.78
C GLU A 38 5.73 -0.31 -8.47
N GLN A 39 6.46 0.73 -8.90
CA GLN A 39 7.76 0.57 -9.56
C GLN A 39 8.77 -0.10 -8.62
N GLN A 40 8.87 0.33 -7.37
CA GLN A 40 9.75 -0.31 -6.38
C GLN A 40 9.36 -1.77 -6.14
N ALA A 41 8.06 -2.06 -6.02
CA ALA A 41 7.57 -3.42 -5.86
C ALA A 41 7.91 -4.30 -7.07
N ARG A 42 7.80 -3.78 -8.30
CA ARG A 42 8.19 -4.49 -9.53
C ARG A 42 9.69 -4.76 -9.60
N GLU A 43 10.53 -3.80 -9.21
CA GLU A 43 11.99 -3.99 -9.14
C GLU A 43 12.34 -5.14 -8.18
N ILE A 44 11.73 -5.16 -7.00
CA ILE A 44 11.92 -6.26 -6.03
C ILE A 44 11.39 -7.58 -6.60
N ALA A 45 10.19 -7.58 -7.21
CA ALA A 45 9.57 -8.77 -7.79
C ALA A 45 10.40 -9.41 -8.90
N THR A 46 11.14 -8.62 -9.69
CA THR A 46 12.03 -9.12 -10.75
C THR A 46 13.40 -9.60 -10.27
N SER A 47 13.75 -9.43 -8.99
CA SER A 47 15.01 -9.92 -8.43
C SER A 47 15.07 -11.45 -8.42
N SER A 48 16.25 -12.02 -8.15
CA SER A 48 16.44 -13.47 -8.03
C SER A 48 16.16 -14.02 -6.62
N ALA A 49 15.65 -13.19 -5.70
CA ALA A 49 15.38 -13.59 -4.33
C ALA A 49 14.21 -14.59 -4.24
N PRO A 50 14.13 -15.42 -3.18
CA PRO A 50 12.97 -16.24 -2.89
C PRO A 50 11.69 -15.41 -2.71
N ALA A 51 10.54 -15.97 -3.04
CA ALA A 51 9.26 -15.27 -3.01
C ALA A 51 8.92 -14.70 -1.62
N ALA A 52 9.23 -15.43 -0.54
CA ALA A 52 9.00 -14.95 0.82
C ALA A 52 9.83 -13.70 1.15
N ASP A 53 11.09 -13.65 0.72
CA ASP A 53 11.98 -12.50 0.92
C ASP A 53 11.52 -11.29 0.08
N LYS A 54 11.07 -11.53 -1.16
CA LYS A 54 10.47 -10.49 -2.00
C LYS A 54 9.23 -9.90 -1.35
N LEU A 55 8.34 -10.74 -0.84
CA LEU A 55 7.13 -10.28 -0.15
C LEU A 55 7.49 -9.41 1.06
N ALA A 56 8.45 -9.85 1.88
CA ALA A 56 8.93 -9.09 3.03
C ALA A 56 9.53 -7.74 2.62
N ALA A 57 10.36 -7.72 1.58
CA ALA A 57 11.00 -6.50 1.07
C ALA A 57 9.97 -5.50 0.50
N ILE A 58 8.98 -5.97 -0.27
CA ILE A 58 7.89 -5.12 -0.79
C ILE A 58 7.09 -4.51 0.36
N MET A 59 6.70 -5.32 1.36
CA MET A 59 5.95 -4.83 2.50
C MET A 59 6.74 -3.84 3.36
N SER A 60 8.06 -4.01 3.46
CA SER A 60 8.95 -3.05 4.13
C SER A 60 9.05 -1.73 3.36
N ALA A 61 9.23 -1.80 2.04
CA ALA A 61 9.29 -0.61 1.17
C ALA A 61 7.99 0.22 1.23
N MET A 62 6.82 -0.44 1.24
CA MET A 62 5.53 0.24 1.38
C MET A 62 5.43 1.04 2.69
N ARG A 63 5.91 0.47 3.81
CA ARG A 63 5.88 1.17 5.11
C ARG A 63 6.77 2.41 5.16
N LEU A 64 7.91 2.39 4.49
CA LEU A 64 8.81 3.55 4.43
C LEU A 64 8.17 4.73 3.69
N VAL A 65 7.40 4.49 2.65
CA VAL A 65 6.67 5.54 1.92
C VAL A 65 5.61 6.20 2.82
N ASP A 66 4.93 5.43 3.65
CA ASP A 66 3.93 5.96 4.60
C ASP A 66 4.54 6.88 5.67
N THR A 67 5.81 6.67 6.04
CA THR A 67 6.46 7.43 7.12
C THR A 67 7.25 8.66 6.65
N GLU A 68 7.67 8.72 5.39
CA GLU A 68 8.59 9.76 4.90
C GLU A 68 7.93 10.93 4.16
N THR A 69 6.62 10.88 3.93
CA THR A 69 5.98 11.88 3.07
C THR A 69 5.05 12.79 3.86
N GLU A 70 5.45 14.07 4.11
CA GLU A 70 4.53 15.14 4.60
C GLU A 70 3.23 15.23 3.79
N LEU A 71 3.21 14.70 2.56
CA LEU A 71 2.04 14.62 1.70
C LEU A 71 1.01 13.60 2.22
N VAL A 72 1.44 12.52 2.88
CA VAL A 72 0.54 11.52 3.47
C VAL A 72 -0.31 12.16 4.57
N ASP A 73 0.28 13.01 5.42
CA ASP A 73 -0.45 13.75 6.44
C ASP A 73 -1.54 14.66 5.84
N GLN A 74 -1.30 15.19 4.63
CA GLN A 74 -2.30 16.00 3.93
C GLN A 74 -3.49 15.17 3.42
N PHE A 75 -3.29 13.90 3.09
CA PHE A 75 -4.40 13.02 2.69
C PHE A 75 -5.27 12.63 3.89
N HIS A 76 -4.67 12.51 5.07
CA HIS A 76 -5.37 12.21 6.33
C HIS A 76 -6.03 13.46 6.96
N ALA A 77 -5.81 14.65 6.39
CA ALA A 77 -6.42 15.87 6.93
C ALA A 77 -7.95 15.82 6.85
N PRO A 78 -8.66 16.38 7.86
CA PRO A 78 -10.11 16.45 7.85
C PRO A 78 -10.64 17.10 6.57
N GLY A 79 -11.55 16.42 5.86
CA GLY A 79 -12.11 16.87 4.59
C GLY A 79 -11.48 16.24 3.35
N ASN A 80 -10.44 15.43 3.48
CA ASN A 80 -9.76 14.74 2.36
C ASN A 80 -10.07 13.23 2.28
N ALA A 81 -11.13 12.75 2.93
CA ALA A 81 -11.48 11.31 2.98
C ALA A 81 -11.63 10.66 1.58
N GLU A 82 -12.05 11.44 0.57
CA GLU A 82 -12.14 10.96 -0.81
C GLU A 82 -10.76 10.61 -1.39
N PHE A 83 -9.75 11.43 -1.11
CA PHE A 83 -8.37 11.17 -1.58
C PHE A 83 -7.71 10.03 -0.82
N HIS A 84 -8.03 9.89 0.45
CA HIS A 84 -7.59 8.77 1.26
C HIS A 84 -8.14 7.44 0.71
N LEU A 85 -9.44 7.36 0.44
CA LEU A 85 -10.05 6.20 -0.20
C LEU A 85 -9.49 5.94 -1.61
N LEU A 86 -9.23 7.00 -2.38
CA LEU A 86 -8.57 6.87 -3.69
C LEU A 86 -7.17 6.26 -3.56
N SER A 87 -6.39 6.67 -2.54
CA SER A 87 -5.07 6.08 -2.28
C SER A 87 -5.16 4.58 -2.02
N ILE A 88 -6.06 4.15 -1.13
CA ILE A 88 -6.27 2.74 -0.80
C ILE A 88 -6.68 1.95 -2.05
N THR A 89 -7.68 2.42 -2.80
CA THR A 89 -8.17 1.71 -3.99
C THR A 89 -7.12 1.63 -5.10
N ALA A 90 -6.38 2.72 -5.34
CA ALA A 90 -5.30 2.71 -6.32
C ALA A 90 -4.14 1.78 -5.90
N MET A 91 -3.79 1.73 -4.60
CA MET A 91 -2.79 0.79 -4.10
C MET A 91 -3.21 -0.66 -4.33
N ILE A 92 -4.48 -1.01 -4.05
CA ILE A 92 -5.02 -2.34 -4.32
C ILE A 92 -4.90 -2.67 -5.81
N GLU A 93 -5.36 -1.77 -6.69
CA GLU A 93 -5.37 -1.96 -8.14
C GLU A 93 -3.95 -2.18 -8.71
N HIS A 94 -2.98 -1.36 -8.26
CA HIS A 94 -1.62 -1.39 -8.79
C HIS A 94 -0.74 -2.48 -8.19
N LEU A 95 -0.91 -2.81 -6.90
CA LEU A 95 -0.05 -3.78 -6.22
C LEU A 95 -0.56 -5.22 -6.31
N THR A 96 -1.86 -5.44 -6.45
CA THR A 96 -2.41 -6.80 -6.58
C THR A 96 -1.71 -7.62 -7.66
N PRO A 97 -1.55 -7.15 -8.91
CA PRO A 97 -0.88 -7.94 -9.94
C PRO A 97 0.58 -8.24 -9.60
N VAL A 98 1.32 -7.27 -9.06
CA VAL A 98 2.74 -7.44 -8.72
C VAL A 98 2.91 -8.48 -7.61
N LEU A 99 2.13 -8.38 -6.54
CA LEU A 99 2.18 -9.32 -5.43
C LEU A 99 1.67 -10.70 -5.83
N ALA A 100 0.66 -10.79 -6.70
CA ALA A 100 0.17 -12.07 -7.22
C ALA A 100 1.25 -12.82 -8.02
N GLU A 101 2.10 -12.12 -8.78
CA GLU A 101 3.27 -12.70 -9.44
C GLU A 101 4.26 -13.28 -8.43
N VAL A 102 4.56 -12.55 -7.36
CA VAL A 102 5.44 -13.02 -6.27
C VAL A 102 4.84 -14.25 -5.58
N ILE A 103 3.54 -14.24 -5.27
CA ILE A 103 2.88 -15.40 -4.66
C ILE A 103 2.89 -16.60 -5.62
N THR A 104 2.68 -16.39 -6.91
CA THR A 104 2.75 -17.45 -7.93
C THR A 104 4.15 -18.09 -7.96
N GLN A 105 5.21 -17.28 -7.89
CA GLN A 105 6.58 -17.79 -7.71
C GLN A 105 6.70 -18.61 -6.43
N GLY A 106 6.17 -18.12 -5.30
CA GLY A 106 6.22 -18.82 -4.02
C GLY A 106 5.47 -20.16 -4.01
N VAL A 107 4.40 -20.28 -4.80
CA VAL A 107 3.72 -21.55 -5.04
C VAL A 107 4.65 -22.52 -5.79
N ALA A 108 5.34 -22.04 -6.83
CA ALA A 108 6.30 -22.86 -7.56
C ALA A 108 7.52 -23.27 -6.71
N GLU A 109 7.92 -22.45 -5.74
CA GLU A 109 8.98 -22.73 -4.77
C GLU A 109 8.52 -23.64 -3.61
N GLY A 110 7.20 -23.85 -3.44
CA GLY A 110 6.62 -24.60 -2.32
C GLY A 110 6.50 -23.81 -1.00
N ALA A 111 6.71 -22.50 -1.05
CA ALA A 111 6.52 -21.61 0.10
C ALA A 111 5.04 -21.32 0.40
N PHE A 112 4.20 -21.35 -0.64
CA PHE A 112 2.76 -21.14 -0.60
C PHE A 112 2.04 -22.28 -1.31
N THR A 113 0.72 -22.45 -1.04
CA THR A 113 -0.08 -23.52 -1.67
C THR A 113 -1.43 -23.00 -2.21
N THR A 114 -1.65 -21.70 -2.24
CA THR A 114 -2.89 -21.12 -2.76
C THR A 114 -3.06 -21.40 -4.26
N GLU A 115 -4.29 -21.75 -4.66
CA GLU A 115 -4.66 -21.88 -6.08
C GLU A 115 -5.13 -20.56 -6.71
N ARG A 116 -5.28 -19.50 -5.90
CA ARG A 116 -5.88 -18.22 -6.30
C ARG A 116 -5.03 -17.03 -5.85
N PRO A 117 -3.76 -16.91 -6.33
CA PRO A 117 -2.84 -15.88 -5.88
C PRO A 117 -3.40 -14.46 -5.99
N HIS A 118 -4.00 -14.11 -7.13
CA HIS A 118 -4.56 -12.79 -7.38
C HIS A 118 -5.72 -12.45 -6.44
N ASP A 119 -6.74 -13.33 -6.37
CA ASP A 119 -7.94 -13.08 -5.57
C ASP A 119 -7.62 -12.99 -4.08
N VAL A 120 -6.68 -13.82 -3.61
CA VAL A 120 -6.24 -13.80 -2.20
C VAL A 120 -5.50 -12.52 -1.88
N ILE A 121 -4.58 -12.06 -2.74
CA ILE A 121 -3.87 -10.80 -2.54
C ILE A 121 -4.82 -9.61 -2.59
N GLU A 122 -5.73 -9.55 -3.54
CA GLU A 122 -6.74 -8.48 -3.63
C GLU A 122 -7.58 -8.40 -2.34
N LEU A 123 -8.05 -9.54 -1.85
CA LEU A 123 -8.78 -9.63 -0.58
C LEU A 123 -7.96 -9.14 0.61
N LEU A 124 -6.72 -9.59 0.74
CA LEU A 124 -5.83 -9.23 1.85
C LEU A 124 -5.46 -7.75 1.83
N LEU A 125 -5.14 -7.19 0.67
CA LEU A 125 -4.86 -5.76 0.52
C LEU A 125 -6.10 -4.92 0.84
N SER A 126 -7.29 -5.32 0.36
CA SER A 126 -8.55 -4.64 0.66
C SER A 126 -8.86 -4.67 2.16
N ALA A 127 -8.71 -5.83 2.78
CA ALA A 127 -8.95 -5.97 4.21
C ALA A 127 -7.95 -5.15 5.05
N SER A 128 -6.66 -5.21 4.72
CA SER A 128 -5.62 -4.46 5.45
C SER A 128 -5.79 -2.95 5.27
N GLY A 129 -6.02 -2.48 4.04
CA GLY A 129 -6.18 -1.06 3.74
C GLY A 129 -7.35 -0.39 4.46
N ILE A 130 -8.41 -1.16 4.79
CA ILE A 130 -9.56 -0.63 5.54
C ILE A 130 -9.46 -0.92 7.04
N LEU A 131 -9.18 -2.19 7.42
CA LEU A 131 -9.27 -2.61 8.82
C LEU A 131 -8.15 -2.05 9.69
N LEU A 132 -6.96 -1.81 9.13
CA LEU A 132 -5.83 -1.24 9.85
C LEU A 132 -5.80 0.29 9.78
N ASP A 133 -6.63 0.88 8.94
CA ASP A 133 -6.69 2.32 8.78
C ASP A 133 -7.21 3.02 10.03
N GLN A 134 -6.42 3.98 10.52
CA GLN A 134 -6.72 4.68 11.77
C GLN A 134 -7.71 5.84 11.60
N ASP A 135 -7.87 6.35 10.38
CA ASP A 135 -8.77 7.47 10.10
C ASP A 135 -10.17 6.98 9.70
N ILE A 136 -10.26 5.89 8.94
CA ILE A 136 -11.53 5.28 8.52
C ILE A 136 -12.15 4.51 9.68
N MET A 137 -11.42 3.56 10.27
CA MET A 137 -11.95 2.62 11.25
C MET A 137 -11.74 3.07 12.70
N LYS A 138 -10.83 4.01 12.94
CA LYS A 138 -10.50 4.57 14.28
C LYS A 138 -10.39 3.51 15.38
N PRO A 139 -9.61 2.44 15.17
CA PRO A 139 -9.51 1.37 16.16
C PRO A 139 -8.78 1.85 17.41
N SER A 140 -9.19 1.35 18.56
CA SER A 140 -8.35 1.42 19.77
C SER A 140 -7.05 0.63 19.56
N PRO A 141 -5.97 0.92 20.33
CA PRO A 141 -4.72 0.16 20.20
C PRO A 141 -4.90 -1.36 20.35
N ALA A 142 -5.79 -1.79 21.25
CA ALA A 142 -6.09 -3.21 21.44
C ALA A 142 -6.83 -3.84 20.24
N GLU A 143 -7.75 -3.09 19.63
CA GLU A 143 -8.44 -3.53 18.41
C GLU A 143 -7.49 -3.58 17.22
N LEU A 144 -6.59 -2.61 17.08
CA LEU A 144 -5.59 -2.59 16.01
C LEU A 144 -4.68 -3.82 16.13
N ALA A 145 -4.13 -4.11 17.32
CA ALA A 145 -3.31 -5.28 17.56
C ALA A 145 -4.04 -6.59 17.20
N ARG A 146 -5.28 -6.75 17.66
CA ARG A 146 -6.10 -7.93 17.34
C ARG A 146 -6.36 -8.06 15.84
N ARG A 147 -6.62 -6.96 15.12
CA ARG A 147 -6.82 -6.97 13.66
C ARG A 147 -5.55 -7.37 12.92
N GLN A 148 -4.39 -6.86 13.36
CA GLN A 148 -3.09 -7.23 12.81
C GLN A 148 -2.83 -8.73 12.97
N GLU A 149 -3.01 -9.28 14.17
CA GLU A 149 -2.88 -10.73 14.42
C GLU A 149 -3.81 -11.56 13.54
N THR A 150 -5.07 -11.11 13.40
CA THR A 150 -6.06 -11.78 12.55
C THR A 150 -5.67 -11.73 11.08
N LEU A 151 -5.13 -10.61 10.59
CA LEU A 151 -4.68 -10.48 9.21
C LEU A 151 -3.46 -11.36 8.91
N ILE A 152 -2.51 -11.50 9.86
CA ILE A 152 -1.40 -12.47 9.71
C ILE A 152 -1.95 -13.89 9.58
N TRP A 153 -2.79 -14.31 10.53
CA TRP A 153 -3.40 -15.62 10.50
C TRP A 153 -4.19 -15.87 9.19
N ALA A 154 -4.97 -14.90 8.74
CA ALA A 154 -5.71 -14.99 7.48
C ALA A 154 -4.77 -15.09 6.28
N SER A 155 -3.69 -14.30 6.27
CA SER A 155 -2.68 -14.34 5.19
C SER A 155 -2.01 -15.70 5.12
N GLU A 156 -1.56 -16.24 6.25
CA GLU A 156 -0.96 -17.58 6.32
C GLU A 156 -1.94 -18.68 5.87
N THR A 157 -3.19 -18.59 6.32
CA THR A 157 -4.22 -19.57 5.98
C THR A 157 -4.59 -19.53 4.49
N LEU A 158 -4.84 -18.35 3.94
CA LEU A 158 -5.30 -18.18 2.56
C LEU A 158 -4.19 -18.40 1.53
N LEU A 159 -2.95 -18.04 1.88
CA LEU A 159 -1.78 -18.31 1.03
C LEU A 159 -1.28 -19.77 1.20
N GLY A 160 -1.71 -20.47 2.24
CA GLY A 160 -1.20 -21.79 2.59
C GLY A 160 0.27 -21.75 3.01
N ALA A 161 0.66 -20.69 3.70
CA ALA A 161 2.00 -20.49 4.24
C ALA A 161 2.16 -21.21 5.59
N ALA A 162 3.40 -21.48 5.99
CA ALA A 162 3.68 -22.08 7.29
C ALA A 162 3.28 -21.11 8.42
N PRO A 163 2.66 -21.60 9.52
CA PRO A 163 2.30 -20.76 10.66
C PRO A 163 3.50 -19.97 11.22
N GLY A 164 3.33 -18.66 11.41
CA GLY A 164 4.36 -17.76 11.90
C GLY A 164 5.34 -17.24 10.83
N SER A 165 5.28 -17.74 9.59
CA SER A 165 6.20 -17.34 8.52
C SER A 165 5.95 -15.91 7.99
N LEU A 166 4.74 -15.39 8.16
CA LEU A 166 4.36 -14.06 7.72
C LEU A 166 4.29 -13.01 8.85
N GLY A 167 4.87 -13.31 10.01
CA GLY A 167 4.90 -12.42 11.18
C GLY A 167 5.57 -11.06 10.91
N PHE A 168 6.37 -10.92 9.85
CA PHE A 168 6.96 -9.65 9.41
C PHE A 168 5.91 -8.65 8.88
N LEU A 169 4.71 -9.11 8.50
CA LEU A 169 3.65 -8.23 7.99
C LEU A 169 3.18 -7.17 9.00
N THR A 170 3.41 -7.39 10.30
CA THR A 170 3.02 -6.44 11.35
C THR A 170 4.18 -5.92 12.19
N LYS A 171 5.37 -6.49 12.06
CA LYS A 171 6.54 -5.96 12.78
C LYS A 171 6.96 -4.64 12.11
N ALA A 172 6.72 -3.52 12.79
CA ALA A 172 7.58 -2.36 12.60
C ALA A 172 8.98 -2.78 13.08
N GLU A 173 9.99 -2.78 12.21
CA GLU A 173 11.36 -2.82 12.69
C GLU A 173 11.62 -1.56 13.51
N PRO A 174 12.32 -1.68 14.65
CA PRO A 174 12.62 -0.54 15.52
C PRO A 174 13.53 0.48 14.86
#